data_31221ec76f86e04ff8c4baa3f3d9d0de
#
_entry.id   31221ec76f86e04ff8c4baa3f3d9d0de
#
_cell.length_a   1.000
_cell.length_b   1.000
_cell.length_c   1.000
_cell.angle_alpha   90.00
_cell.angle_beta   90.00
_cell.angle_gamma   90.00
#
_symmetry.space_group_name_H-M   'P 1'
#
loop_
_entity.id
_entity.type
_entity.pdbx_description
1 polymer ?
#
loop_
_entity_poly.entity_id
_entity_poly.type
_entity_poly.pdbx_seq_one_letter_code
_entity_poly.pdbx_strand_id
1 'polypeptide(L)'
;MCIRDRMRIARFQFNMLPVNTYVLWDTASRECAIVDAGCYYPKEEETLAEFIDDNKLTVKYLLATHLHFDHCFGNSFVAKKYGVILYAAEADEFLLQNMVRQCESFGIPFRGEIQPIGHYISDKDTFDLGHEKLKAIAVPGHSPGSMAFYAPDSGFVLSGDALFQMSIGRTDLPGGNPHQLVESIRTRLLTLPKETVVYPGHGPETEIGIEQIENPFL
;
A
#
# COMPACT_ATOMS: atom_id res chain seq x y z
N MET A 1 21.60 0.51 25.79
CA MET A 1 21.01 0.06 24.51
C MET A 1 19.84 0.99 24.21
N CYS A 2 20.03 2.00 23.35
CA CYS A 2 18.93 2.89 22.97
C CYS A 2 17.88 2.04 22.28
N ILE A 3 16.65 2.05 22.81
CA ILE A 3 15.48 1.59 22.08
C ILE A 3 15.40 2.55 20.90
N ARG A 4 15.83 2.11 19.70
CA ARG A 4 15.52 2.84 18.47
C ARG A 4 14.00 2.90 18.42
N ASP A 5 13.46 4.11 18.41
CA ASP A 5 12.04 4.32 18.19
C ASP A 5 11.72 3.80 16.76
N ARG A 6 11.19 2.58 16.71
CA ARG A 6 10.81 1.95 15.43
C ARG A 6 9.61 2.67 14.86
N MET A 7 9.50 2.68 13.54
CA MET A 7 8.30 3.13 12.86
C MET A 7 7.08 2.41 13.41
N ARG A 8 6.02 3.16 13.70
CA ARG A 8 4.74 2.61 14.11
C ARG A 8 3.86 2.39 12.89
N ILE A 9 2.97 1.44 13.00
CA ILE A 9 2.00 1.09 11.96
C ILE A 9 0.62 0.97 12.58
N ALA A 10 -0.37 1.58 11.94
CA ALA A 10 -1.79 1.34 12.20
C ALA A 10 -2.44 0.82 10.92
N ARG A 11 -3.32 -0.18 11.06
CA ARG A 11 -4.08 -0.77 9.97
C ARG A 11 -5.56 -0.47 10.15
N PHE A 12 -6.18 -0.01 9.09
CA PHE A 12 -7.63 0.17 8.96
C PHE A 12 -8.14 -0.73 7.86
N GLN A 13 -9.30 -1.33 8.05
CA GLN A 13 -10.00 -2.03 6.99
C GLN A 13 -11.13 -1.16 6.49
N PHE A 14 -11.03 -0.70 5.26
CA PHE A 14 -11.99 0.22 4.65
C PHE A 14 -12.67 -0.40 3.43
N ASN A 15 -13.77 0.20 3.05
CA ASN A 15 -14.69 -0.13 1.96
C ASN A 15 -15.27 -1.56 1.99
N MET A 16 -16.07 -1.89 0.98
CA MET A 16 -16.79 -3.16 0.88
C MET A 16 -15.90 -4.35 0.45
N LEU A 17 -14.66 -4.06 -0.01
CA LEU A 17 -13.66 -5.07 -0.41
C LEU A 17 -12.56 -5.27 0.65
N PRO A 18 -12.84 -5.02 1.92
CA PRO A 18 -11.99 -4.84 3.12
C PRO A 18 -10.50 -4.62 2.82
N VAL A 19 -10.19 -3.49 2.14
CA VAL A 19 -8.80 -3.07 1.88
C VAL A 19 -8.11 -2.65 3.17
N ASN A 20 -6.88 -3.05 3.33
CA ASN A 20 -6.01 -2.58 4.40
C ASN A 20 -5.37 -1.24 4.02
N THR A 21 -5.84 -0.16 4.61
CA THR A 21 -5.18 1.14 4.59
C THR A 21 -4.20 1.22 5.75
N TYR A 22 -2.98 1.63 5.49
CA TYR A 22 -1.95 1.74 6.52
C TYR A 22 -1.55 3.19 6.77
N VAL A 23 -1.39 3.53 8.05
CA VAL A 23 -0.72 4.76 8.49
C VAL A 23 0.59 4.35 9.14
N LEU A 24 1.70 4.81 8.57
CA LEU A 24 3.06 4.58 9.07
C LEU A 24 3.58 5.90 9.63
N TRP A 25 4.19 5.91 10.83
CA TRP A 25 4.74 7.14 11.37
C TRP A 25 5.98 6.94 12.23
N ASP A 26 6.86 7.93 12.19
CA ASP A 26 7.96 8.05 13.15
C ASP A 26 7.47 8.70 14.44
N THR A 27 7.73 8.07 15.58
CA THR A 27 7.22 8.54 16.89
C THR A 27 7.86 9.84 17.37
N ALA A 28 9.06 10.16 16.90
CA ALA A 28 9.78 11.35 17.30
C ALA A 28 9.36 12.58 16.49
N SER A 29 9.38 12.49 15.16
CA SER A 29 9.03 13.61 14.26
C SER A 29 7.53 13.79 14.07
N ARG A 30 6.74 12.73 14.30
CA ARG A 30 5.30 12.65 13.95
C ARG A 30 5.01 12.75 12.45
N GLU A 31 6.04 12.69 11.60
CA GLU A 31 5.83 12.55 10.16
C GLU A 31 5.21 11.19 9.86
N CYS A 32 4.20 11.16 8.97
CA CYS A 32 3.53 9.93 8.59
C CYS A 32 3.32 9.81 7.08
N ALA A 33 3.17 8.55 6.65
CA ALA A 33 2.69 8.19 5.32
C ALA A 33 1.36 7.45 5.45
N ILE A 34 0.43 7.74 4.55
CA ILE A 34 -0.80 6.97 4.35
C ILE A 34 -0.58 6.13 3.10
N VAL A 35 -0.76 4.82 3.22
CA VAL A 35 -0.58 3.85 2.12
C VAL A 35 -1.91 3.20 1.81
N ASP A 36 -2.28 3.20 0.54
CA ASP A 36 -3.53 2.66 0.01
C ASP A 36 -4.77 3.22 0.73
N ALA A 37 -5.05 4.51 0.51
CA ALA A 37 -6.20 5.18 1.11
C ALA A 37 -7.52 4.65 0.52
N GLY A 38 -8.00 3.51 1.03
CA GLY A 38 -9.19 2.81 0.55
C GLY A 38 -10.52 3.31 1.12
N CYS A 39 -10.56 4.39 1.90
CA CYS A 39 -11.77 4.91 2.52
C CYS A 39 -12.80 5.36 1.48
N TYR A 40 -13.96 4.70 1.48
CA TYR A 40 -15.05 4.91 0.54
C TYR A 40 -16.26 5.62 1.17
N TYR A 41 -16.53 5.32 2.45
CA TYR A 41 -17.64 5.90 3.18
C TYR A 41 -17.19 7.12 3.99
N PRO A 42 -18.04 8.16 4.14
CA PRO A 42 -17.69 9.34 4.94
C PRO A 42 -17.20 9.01 6.37
N LYS A 43 -17.76 7.96 6.98
CA LYS A 43 -17.34 7.53 8.32
C LYS A 43 -15.91 6.95 8.34
N GLU A 44 -15.49 6.33 7.24
CA GLU A 44 -14.11 5.82 7.09
C GLU A 44 -13.11 6.97 6.93
N GLU A 45 -13.48 8.00 6.14
CA GLU A 45 -12.70 9.24 6.02
C GLU A 45 -12.56 9.94 7.36
N GLU A 46 -13.67 10.04 8.12
CA GLU A 46 -13.68 10.62 9.47
C GLU A 46 -12.78 9.81 10.42
N THR A 47 -12.89 8.47 10.41
CA THR A 47 -12.06 7.58 11.25
C THR A 47 -10.57 7.74 10.97
N LEU A 48 -10.18 7.82 9.69
CA LEU A 48 -8.79 8.06 9.30
C LEU A 48 -8.31 9.44 9.78
N ALA A 49 -9.15 10.47 9.60
CA ALA A 49 -8.83 11.84 10.02
C ALA A 49 -8.70 11.96 11.55
N GLU A 50 -9.65 11.41 12.30
CA GLU A 50 -9.62 11.39 13.77
C GLU A 50 -8.31 10.73 14.27
N PHE A 51 -7.90 9.61 13.66
CA PHE A 51 -6.65 8.94 14.04
C PHE A 51 -5.42 9.83 13.80
N ILE A 52 -5.33 10.51 12.66
CA ILE A 52 -4.23 11.44 12.34
C ILE A 52 -4.19 12.60 13.35
N ASP A 53 -5.35 13.19 13.62
CA ASP A 53 -5.48 14.35 14.51
C ASP A 53 -5.17 13.99 15.97
N ASP A 54 -5.73 12.89 16.49
CA ASP A 54 -5.53 12.40 17.87
C ASP A 54 -4.07 12.07 18.16
N ASN A 55 -3.39 11.49 17.17
CA ASN A 55 -1.97 11.16 17.27
C ASN A 55 -1.04 12.33 16.91
N LYS A 56 -1.60 13.49 16.53
CA LYS A 56 -0.87 14.72 16.12
C LYS A 56 0.14 14.43 15.02
N LEU A 57 -0.28 13.65 14.01
CA LEU A 57 0.56 13.27 12.90
C LEU A 57 0.56 14.33 11.80
N THR A 58 1.70 14.49 11.15
CA THR A 58 1.86 15.32 9.96
C THR A 58 1.96 14.42 8.73
N VAL A 59 0.92 14.41 7.90
CA VAL A 59 0.93 13.60 6.68
C VAL A 59 1.93 14.18 5.69
N LYS A 60 2.94 13.41 5.33
CA LYS A 60 4.01 13.78 4.42
C LYS A 60 3.86 13.10 3.05
N TYR A 61 3.37 11.87 3.06
CA TYR A 61 3.23 11.08 1.84
C TYR A 61 1.85 10.41 1.78
N LEU A 62 1.28 10.40 0.58
CA LEU A 62 0.17 9.55 0.17
C LEU A 62 0.73 8.58 -0.88
N LEU A 63 0.92 7.32 -0.49
CA LEU A 63 1.53 6.28 -1.32
C LEU A 63 0.48 5.29 -1.77
N ALA A 64 0.57 4.83 -3.02
CA ALA A 64 -0.22 3.70 -3.50
C ALA A 64 0.71 2.53 -3.82
N THR A 65 0.37 1.32 -3.34
CA THR A 65 1.04 0.09 -3.76
C THR A 65 0.72 -0.22 -5.21
N HIS A 66 -0.52 0.04 -5.62
CA HIS A 66 -1.02 -0.06 -6.98
C HIS A 66 -2.32 0.74 -7.13
N LEU A 67 -2.87 0.82 -8.35
CA LEU A 67 -3.99 1.73 -8.63
C LEU A 67 -5.30 1.00 -8.99
N HIS A 68 -5.57 -0.18 -8.40
CA HIS A 68 -6.93 -0.71 -8.40
C HIS A 68 -7.84 0.18 -7.56
N PHE A 69 -9.09 0.28 -7.99
CA PHE A 69 -10.06 1.27 -7.51
C PHE A 69 -10.28 1.24 -5.99
N ASP A 70 -10.27 0.06 -5.40
CA ASP A 70 -10.52 -0.15 -3.97
C ASP A 70 -9.38 0.36 -3.08
N HIS A 71 -8.15 0.40 -3.57
CA HIS A 71 -6.99 1.01 -2.90
C HIS A 71 -6.94 2.54 -3.04
N CYS A 72 -7.81 3.12 -3.90
CA CYS A 72 -7.71 4.51 -4.32
C CYS A 72 -8.88 5.41 -3.92
N PHE A 73 -9.95 4.86 -3.35
CA PHE A 73 -11.19 5.61 -3.09
C PHE A 73 -10.99 6.88 -2.27
N GLY A 74 -10.11 6.84 -1.27
CA GLY A 74 -9.84 7.95 -0.38
C GLY A 74 -8.70 8.87 -0.81
N ASN A 75 -8.04 8.60 -1.95
CA ASN A 75 -6.87 9.38 -2.36
C ASN A 75 -7.18 10.88 -2.50
N SER A 76 -8.33 11.24 -3.09
CA SER A 76 -8.71 12.65 -3.26
C SER A 76 -9.04 13.33 -1.92
N PHE A 77 -9.65 12.59 -0.99
CA PHE A 77 -9.91 13.07 0.36
C PHE A 77 -8.59 13.38 1.09
N VAL A 78 -7.67 12.43 1.12
CA VAL A 78 -6.36 12.58 1.78
C VAL A 78 -5.55 13.71 1.14
N ALA A 79 -5.46 13.75 -0.19
CA ALA A 79 -4.72 14.79 -0.90
C ALA A 79 -5.25 16.19 -0.59
N LYS A 80 -6.57 16.39 -0.60
CA LYS A 80 -7.20 17.68 -0.32
C LYS A 80 -7.09 18.08 1.16
N LYS A 81 -7.35 17.12 2.07
CA LYS A 81 -7.35 17.40 3.51
C LYS A 81 -5.96 17.80 4.03
N TYR A 82 -4.92 17.10 3.55
CA TYR A 82 -3.56 17.28 4.08
C TYR A 82 -2.62 18.05 3.15
N GLY A 83 -3.07 18.43 1.95
CA GLY A 83 -2.25 19.19 1.00
C GLY A 83 -1.09 18.36 0.40
N VAL A 84 -1.26 17.04 0.28
CA VAL A 84 -0.25 16.11 -0.25
C VAL A 84 -0.61 15.63 -1.65
N ILE A 85 0.39 15.15 -2.40
CA ILE A 85 0.21 14.57 -3.72
C ILE A 85 0.21 13.05 -3.65
N LEU A 86 -0.40 12.39 -4.63
CA LEU A 86 -0.35 10.93 -4.78
C LEU A 86 0.97 10.50 -5.41
N TYR A 87 1.63 9.55 -4.77
CA TYR A 87 2.81 8.84 -5.27
C TYR A 87 2.40 7.44 -5.72
N ALA A 88 2.62 7.10 -6.98
CA ALA A 88 2.30 5.79 -7.55
C ALA A 88 3.20 5.48 -8.75
N ALA A 89 3.25 4.22 -9.18
CA ALA A 89 4.00 3.84 -10.37
C ALA A 89 3.27 4.30 -11.66
N GLU A 90 4.04 4.84 -12.62
CA GLU A 90 3.51 5.28 -13.92
C GLU A 90 2.80 4.15 -14.67
N ALA A 91 3.31 2.92 -14.56
CA ALA A 91 2.76 1.76 -15.27
C ALA A 91 1.30 1.44 -14.91
N ASP A 92 0.78 1.95 -13.79
CA ASP A 92 -0.61 1.79 -13.35
C ASP A 92 -1.51 3.00 -13.69
N GLU A 93 -1.00 4.07 -14.30
CA GLU A 93 -1.79 5.27 -14.59
C GLU A 93 -3.05 4.96 -15.41
N PHE A 94 -2.99 3.97 -16.31
CA PHE A 94 -4.15 3.53 -17.08
C PHE A 94 -5.30 3.00 -16.20
N LEU A 95 -5.01 2.47 -15.01
CA LEU A 95 -6.01 2.04 -14.04
C LEU A 95 -6.78 3.24 -13.49
N LEU A 96 -6.09 4.35 -13.16
CA LEU A 96 -6.78 5.59 -12.77
C LEU A 96 -7.66 6.15 -13.88
N GLN A 97 -7.17 6.16 -15.11
CA GLN A 97 -7.95 6.61 -16.27
C GLN A 97 -9.22 5.77 -16.49
N ASN A 98 -9.20 4.51 -16.05
CA ASN A 98 -10.32 3.58 -16.13
C ASN A 98 -11.02 3.33 -14.77
N MET A 99 -10.82 4.17 -13.78
CA MET A 99 -11.35 4.01 -12.42
C MET A 99 -12.86 3.76 -12.38
N VAL A 100 -13.64 4.60 -13.07
CA VAL A 100 -15.09 4.47 -13.13
C VAL A 100 -15.50 3.12 -13.74
N ARG A 101 -14.85 2.72 -14.83
CA ARG A 101 -15.12 1.44 -15.50
C ARG A 101 -14.73 0.24 -14.62
N GLN A 102 -13.66 0.34 -13.86
CA GLN A 102 -13.33 -0.69 -12.87
C GLN A 102 -14.46 -0.85 -11.86
N CYS A 103 -14.91 0.24 -11.24
CA CYS A 103 -16.03 0.23 -10.29
C CYS A 103 -17.29 -0.38 -10.90
N GLU A 104 -17.66 0.02 -12.12
CA GLU A 104 -18.82 -0.52 -12.84
C GLU A 104 -18.73 -2.03 -13.04
N SER A 105 -17.54 -2.56 -13.35
CA SER A 105 -17.32 -4.00 -13.54
C SER A 105 -17.58 -4.82 -12.27
N PHE A 106 -17.45 -4.20 -11.11
CA PHE A 106 -17.74 -4.80 -9.81
C PHE A 106 -19.11 -4.40 -9.24
N GLY A 107 -19.92 -3.64 -10.00
CA GLY A 107 -21.23 -3.16 -9.55
C GLY A 107 -21.16 -2.13 -8.42
N ILE A 108 -20.03 -1.45 -8.27
CA ILE A 108 -19.77 -0.47 -7.21
C ILE A 108 -19.91 0.94 -7.82
N PRO A 109 -20.76 1.82 -7.28
CA PRO A 109 -20.83 3.20 -7.74
C PRO A 109 -19.53 3.94 -7.43
N PHE A 110 -18.90 4.54 -8.44
CA PHE A 110 -17.79 5.45 -8.16
C PHE A 110 -18.28 6.70 -7.42
N ARG A 111 -17.56 7.09 -6.37
CA ARG A 111 -17.84 8.28 -5.56
C ARG A 111 -16.60 9.14 -5.44
N GLY A 112 -16.80 10.45 -5.42
CA GLY A 112 -15.71 11.40 -5.24
C GLY A 112 -15.03 11.78 -6.57
N GLU A 113 -13.74 12.06 -6.49
CA GLU A 113 -12.92 12.53 -7.60
C GLU A 113 -11.71 11.61 -7.77
N ILE A 114 -11.26 11.46 -9.01
CA ILE A 114 -10.02 10.73 -9.30
C ILE A 114 -8.84 11.64 -8.95
N GLN A 115 -8.01 11.20 -7.99
CA GLN A 115 -6.78 11.89 -7.66
C GLN A 115 -5.70 11.56 -8.68
N PRO A 116 -5.17 12.53 -9.45
CA PRO A 116 -4.09 12.26 -10.39
C PRO A 116 -2.80 11.92 -9.65
N ILE A 117 -1.91 11.16 -10.30
CA ILE A 117 -0.56 10.92 -9.80
C ILE A 117 0.19 12.26 -9.82
N GLY A 118 0.71 12.65 -8.68
CA GLY A 118 1.52 13.86 -8.54
C GLY A 118 3.02 13.58 -8.65
N HIS A 119 3.44 12.33 -8.39
CA HIS A 119 4.83 11.89 -8.51
C HIS A 119 4.91 10.40 -8.87
N TYR A 120 5.67 10.07 -9.90
CA TYR A 120 5.91 8.68 -10.30
C TYR A 120 6.98 8.04 -9.43
N ILE A 121 6.64 6.85 -8.89
CA ILE A 121 7.55 6.02 -8.09
C ILE A 121 8.27 5.03 -9.00
N SER A 122 9.53 4.84 -8.73
CA SER A 122 10.39 3.83 -9.37
C SER A 122 10.94 2.83 -8.35
N ASP A 123 11.43 1.69 -8.85
CA ASP A 123 12.17 0.72 -8.03
C ASP A 123 13.37 1.40 -7.34
N LYS A 124 13.54 1.13 -6.04
CA LYS A 124 14.57 1.69 -5.15
C LYS A 124 14.38 3.13 -4.70
N ASP A 125 13.31 3.81 -5.10
CA ASP A 125 12.97 5.10 -4.48
C ASP A 125 12.83 4.94 -2.98
N THR A 126 13.14 6.01 -2.24
CA THR A 126 13.09 6.01 -0.77
C THR A 126 12.27 7.18 -0.27
N PHE A 127 11.51 6.92 0.80
CA PHE A 127 10.67 7.92 1.47
C PHE A 127 11.13 8.06 2.91
N ASP A 128 11.61 9.26 3.27
CA ASP A 128 12.08 9.55 4.62
C ASP A 128 10.90 9.92 5.53
N LEU A 129 10.72 9.17 6.61
CA LEU A 129 9.79 9.43 7.69
C LEU A 129 10.58 9.59 9.00
N GLY A 130 10.89 10.84 9.35
CA GLY A 130 11.74 11.11 10.51
C GLY A 130 13.12 10.47 10.37
N HIS A 131 13.39 9.50 11.22
CA HIS A 131 14.68 8.79 11.24
C HIS A 131 14.67 7.48 10.44
N GLU A 132 13.52 7.07 9.93
CA GLU A 132 13.35 5.82 9.20
C GLU A 132 13.10 6.06 7.70
N LYS A 133 13.34 5.01 6.93
CA LYS A 133 13.17 5.04 5.48
C LYS A 133 12.29 3.90 5.02
N LEU A 134 11.33 4.22 4.14
CA LEU A 134 10.65 3.24 3.32
C LEU A 134 11.35 3.12 1.98
N LYS A 135 11.63 1.89 1.54
CA LYS A 135 12.20 1.60 0.22
C LYS A 135 11.11 1.04 -0.69
N ALA A 136 10.93 1.65 -1.85
CA ALA A 136 10.06 1.10 -2.88
C ALA A 136 10.73 -0.11 -3.55
N ILE A 137 9.98 -1.18 -3.71
CA ILE A 137 10.40 -2.42 -4.40
C ILE A 137 9.34 -2.69 -5.46
N ALA A 138 9.72 -2.69 -6.74
CA ALA A 138 8.81 -3.06 -7.81
C ALA A 138 8.48 -4.57 -7.74
N VAL A 139 7.19 -4.89 -7.72
CA VAL A 139 6.66 -6.26 -7.63
C VAL A 139 5.53 -6.49 -8.65
N PRO A 140 5.79 -6.21 -9.95
CA PRO A 140 4.76 -6.30 -10.98
C PRO A 140 4.20 -7.70 -11.13
N GLY A 141 2.95 -7.77 -11.61
CA GLY A 141 2.27 -9.02 -11.93
C GLY A 141 0.82 -9.07 -11.48
N HIS A 142 0.45 -8.55 -10.32
CA HIS A 142 -0.94 -8.26 -9.97
C HIS A 142 -1.45 -7.07 -10.78
N SER A 143 -0.68 -5.99 -10.80
CA SER A 143 -0.74 -4.92 -11.79
C SER A 143 0.67 -4.63 -12.33
N PRO A 144 0.81 -3.94 -13.48
CA PRO A 144 2.12 -3.60 -14.03
C PRO A 144 2.94 -2.67 -13.13
N GLY A 145 2.26 -1.79 -12.38
CA GLY A 145 2.85 -0.81 -11.50
C GLY A 145 2.87 -1.21 -10.03
N SER A 146 2.63 -2.48 -9.69
CA SER A 146 2.63 -2.94 -8.30
C SER A 146 3.97 -2.67 -7.61
N MET A 147 3.90 -2.02 -6.44
CA MET A 147 5.01 -1.68 -5.56
C MET A 147 4.81 -2.26 -4.17
N ALA A 148 5.89 -2.69 -3.55
CA ALA A 148 5.93 -2.94 -2.11
C ALA A 148 6.77 -1.86 -1.42
N PHE A 149 6.45 -1.57 -0.14
CA PHE A 149 7.19 -0.58 0.65
C PHE A 149 7.86 -1.26 1.84
N TYR A 150 9.18 -1.35 1.81
CA TYR A 150 9.98 -2.05 2.81
C TYR A 150 10.61 -1.07 3.81
N ALA A 151 10.42 -1.33 5.10
CA ALA A 151 11.03 -0.62 6.22
C ALA A 151 12.12 -1.51 6.88
N PRO A 152 13.38 -1.45 6.42
CA PRO A 152 14.42 -2.38 6.86
C PRO A 152 14.76 -2.25 8.35
N ASP A 153 14.76 -1.04 8.91
CA ASP A 153 15.09 -0.80 10.31
C ASP A 153 13.95 -1.22 11.25
N SER A 154 12.72 -1.22 10.78
CA SER A 154 11.54 -1.68 11.51
C SER A 154 11.14 -3.13 11.22
N GLY A 155 11.70 -3.76 10.19
CA GLY A 155 11.57 -5.19 9.90
C GLY A 155 10.21 -5.57 9.31
N PHE A 156 9.59 -4.73 8.49
CA PHE A 156 8.34 -5.05 7.81
C PHE A 156 8.30 -4.60 6.35
N VAL A 157 7.41 -5.17 5.58
CA VAL A 157 7.09 -4.78 4.20
C VAL A 157 5.59 -4.69 3.99
N LEU A 158 5.11 -3.62 3.35
CA LEU A 158 3.75 -3.53 2.81
C LEU A 158 3.79 -4.12 1.40
N SER A 159 3.15 -5.26 1.19
CA SER A 159 3.22 -6.00 -0.08
C SER A 159 2.17 -5.57 -1.11
N GLY A 160 1.21 -4.72 -0.71
CA GLY A 160 0.00 -4.52 -1.52
C GLY A 160 -0.64 -5.86 -1.85
N ASP A 161 -1.09 -6.00 -3.08
CA ASP A 161 -1.74 -7.21 -3.56
C ASP A 161 -0.78 -8.18 -4.27
N ALA A 162 0.51 -8.14 -3.93
CA ALA A 162 1.46 -9.11 -4.45
C ALA A 162 1.47 -10.40 -3.61
N LEU A 163 1.69 -10.30 -2.30
CA LEU A 163 1.84 -11.45 -1.39
C LEU A 163 0.87 -11.34 -0.21
N PHE A 164 0.09 -12.40 0.03
CA PHE A 164 -0.84 -12.56 1.14
C PHE A 164 -0.44 -13.76 2.00
N GLN A 165 -1.05 -13.88 3.18
CA GLN A 165 -0.92 -15.09 3.99
C GLN A 165 -1.42 -16.31 3.20
N MET A 166 -0.51 -17.26 2.93
CA MET A 166 -0.78 -18.52 2.21
C MET A 166 -1.40 -18.31 0.82
N SER A 167 -1.19 -17.13 0.20
CA SER A 167 -1.76 -16.80 -1.10
C SER A 167 -0.95 -15.71 -1.82
N ILE A 168 -1.30 -15.46 -3.07
CA ILE A 168 -0.76 -14.36 -3.90
C ILE A 168 -1.90 -13.59 -4.55
N GLY A 169 -1.61 -12.40 -5.07
CA GLY A 169 -2.57 -11.58 -5.78
C GLY A 169 -3.15 -12.26 -7.02
N ARG A 170 -4.39 -11.92 -7.36
CA ARG A 170 -4.99 -12.32 -8.63
C ARG A 170 -4.30 -11.63 -9.80
N THR A 171 -4.35 -12.28 -10.95
CA THR A 171 -3.66 -11.80 -12.16
C THR A 171 -4.55 -11.81 -13.41
N ASP A 172 -5.86 -11.96 -13.22
CA ASP A 172 -6.87 -12.02 -14.27
C ASP A 172 -7.48 -10.64 -14.60
N LEU A 173 -7.08 -9.58 -13.90
CA LEU A 173 -7.47 -8.22 -14.18
C LEU A 173 -6.58 -7.58 -15.26
N PRO A 174 -7.01 -6.46 -15.90
CA PRO A 174 -6.24 -5.79 -16.94
C PRO A 174 -4.79 -5.46 -16.49
N GLY A 175 -3.81 -5.95 -17.25
CA GLY A 175 -2.39 -5.76 -16.94
C GLY A 175 -1.79 -6.85 -16.05
N GLY A 176 -2.59 -7.78 -15.52
CA GLY A 176 -2.12 -8.89 -14.69
C GLY A 176 -1.30 -9.93 -15.47
N ASN A 177 -0.30 -10.51 -14.80
CA ASN A 177 0.60 -11.53 -15.36
C ASN A 177 1.04 -12.52 -14.27
N PRO A 178 0.55 -13.78 -14.29
CA PRO A 178 0.82 -14.75 -13.22
C PRO A 178 2.30 -15.15 -13.12
N HIS A 179 2.97 -15.30 -14.24
CA HIS A 179 4.40 -15.66 -14.25
C HIS A 179 5.25 -14.54 -13.66
N GLN A 180 4.96 -13.30 -14.05
CA GLN A 180 5.67 -12.13 -13.55
C GLN A 180 5.44 -11.92 -12.06
N LEU A 181 4.22 -12.15 -11.56
CA LEU A 181 3.90 -12.02 -10.13
C LEU A 181 4.72 -13.03 -9.29
N VAL A 182 4.71 -14.30 -9.66
CA VAL A 182 5.47 -15.35 -8.96
C VAL A 182 6.97 -15.05 -8.99
N GLU A 183 7.50 -14.61 -10.13
CA GLU A 183 8.91 -14.23 -10.27
C GLU A 183 9.23 -13.02 -9.38
N SER A 184 8.39 -11.98 -9.40
CA SER A 184 8.57 -10.79 -8.56
C SER A 184 8.58 -11.14 -7.08
N ILE A 185 7.64 -11.96 -6.61
CA ILE A 185 7.60 -12.39 -5.21
C ILE A 185 8.88 -13.14 -4.85
N ARG A 186 9.26 -14.15 -5.64
CA ARG A 186 10.43 -15.00 -5.37
C ARG A 186 11.74 -14.22 -5.36
N THR A 187 11.92 -13.31 -6.32
CA THR A 187 13.19 -12.60 -6.50
C THR A 187 13.29 -11.30 -5.73
N ARG A 188 12.17 -10.72 -5.29
CA ARG A 188 12.15 -9.40 -4.66
C ARG A 188 11.65 -9.42 -3.21
N LEU A 189 10.59 -10.17 -2.89
CA LEU A 189 10.05 -10.23 -1.54
C LEU A 189 10.64 -11.36 -0.72
N LEU A 190 10.71 -12.58 -1.26
CA LEU A 190 11.26 -13.71 -0.52
C LEU A 190 12.78 -13.65 -0.31
N THR A 191 13.47 -12.67 -0.87
CA THR A 191 14.88 -12.36 -0.58
C THR A 191 15.08 -11.47 0.64
N LEU A 192 14.01 -10.93 1.21
CA LEU A 192 14.04 -10.17 2.46
C LEU A 192 14.35 -11.09 3.65
N PRO A 193 14.82 -10.55 4.80
CA PRO A 193 15.02 -11.34 6.01
C PRO A 193 13.76 -12.13 6.39
N LYS A 194 13.93 -13.36 6.85
CA LYS A 194 12.82 -14.29 7.15
C LYS A 194 11.84 -13.78 8.19
N GLU A 195 12.35 -13.01 9.15
CA GLU A 195 11.61 -12.36 10.22
C GLU A 195 10.86 -11.07 9.77
N THR A 196 10.95 -10.71 8.49
CA THR A 196 10.23 -9.55 7.97
C THR A 196 8.74 -9.81 7.98
N VAL A 197 7.99 -8.98 8.71
CA VAL A 197 6.53 -9.02 8.74
C VAL A 197 5.98 -8.47 7.42
N VAL A 198 5.04 -9.20 6.83
CA VAL A 198 4.35 -8.80 5.60
C VAL A 198 2.98 -8.26 5.95
N TYR A 199 2.71 -7.03 5.59
CA TYR A 199 1.41 -6.38 5.70
C TYR A 199 0.77 -6.27 4.31
N PRO A 200 -0.20 -7.11 3.97
CA PRO A 200 -0.80 -7.16 2.64
C PRO A 200 -1.90 -6.11 2.43
N GLY A 201 -2.30 -5.90 1.17
CA GLY A 201 -3.43 -5.04 0.82
C GLY A 201 -4.77 -5.57 1.32
N HIS A 202 -4.91 -6.89 1.48
CA HIS A 202 -6.09 -7.56 2.04
C HIS A 202 -5.70 -8.66 3.02
N GLY A 203 -6.58 -8.91 4.00
CA GLY A 203 -6.42 -10.02 4.95
C GLY A 203 -5.40 -9.73 6.06
N PRO A 204 -4.96 -10.78 6.77
CA PRO A 204 -4.05 -10.66 7.90
C PRO A 204 -2.58 -10.55 7.47
N GLU A 205 -1.73 -10.10 8.41
CA GLU A 205 -0.28 -10.15 8.29
C GLU A 205 0.27 -11.58 8.28
N THR A 206 1.48 -11.71 7.70
CA THR A 206 2.28 -12.95 7.70
C THR A 206 3.78 -12.60 7.84
N GLU A 207 4.65 -13.57 7.64
CA GLU A 207 6.10 -13.38 7.65
C GLU A 207 6.75 -13.99 6.39
N ILE A 208 7.81 -13.36 5.91
CA ILE A 208 8.56 -13.85 4.74
C ILE A 208 8.99 -15.31 4.92
N GLY A 209 9.47 -15.68 6.11
CA GLY A 209 9.92 -17.05 6.39
C GLY A 209 8.81 -18.08 6.34
N ILE A 210 7.59 -17.71 6.70
CA ILE A 210 6.42 -18.60 6.60
C ILE A 210 6.06 -18.79 5.13
N GLU A 211 5.94 -17.70 4.37
CA GLU A 211 5.54 -17.76 2.96
C GLU A 211 6.57 -18.45 2.07
N GLN A 212 7.86 -18.39 2.42
CA GLN A 212 8.91 -19.15 1.72
C GLN A 212 8.71 -20.67 1.79
N ILE A 213 8.09 -21.17 2.86
CA ILE A 213 7.99 -22.61 3.17
C ILE A 213 6.59 -23.15 2.87
N GLU A 214 5.56 -22.37 3.23
CA GLU A 214 4.20 -22.87 3.32
C GLU A 214 3.28 -22.36 2.20
N ASN A 215 3.64 -21.27 1.48
CA ASN A 215 2.77 -20.71 0.46
C ASN A 215 2.65 -21.65 -0.75
N PRO A 216 1.45 -22.17 -1.07
CA PRO A 216 1.27 -23.18 -2.12
C PRO A 216 1.43 -22.66 -3.55
N PHE A 217 1.60 -21.34 -3.74
CA PHE A 217 1.77 -20.69 -5.05
C PHE A 217 3.25 -20.38 -5.37
N LEU A 218 4.17 -20.58 -4.41
CA LEU A 218 5.56 -20.12 -4.49
C LEU A 218 6.57 -21.28 -4.45
#